data_370d2a7dc6aad1d7bc7e69b104566735
#
_entry.id   370d2a7dc6aad1d7bc7e69b104566735
#
_cell.length_a   1.000
_cell.length_b   1.000
_cell.length_c   1.000
_cell.angle_alpha   90.00
_cell.angle_beta   90.00
_cell.angle_gamma   90.00
#
_symmetry.space_group_name_H-M   'P 1'
#
loop_
_entity.id
_entity.type
_entity.pdbx_description
1 polymer ?
#
loop_
_entity_poly.entity_id
_entity_poly.type
_entity_poly.pdbx_seq_one_letter_code
_entity_poly.pdbx_strand_id
1 'polypeptide(L)'
;MKFLASVAVVAALVAPAAAQPAEHPAYGLELDGFDYPHPVQRYEFVSQGQRMAMAYMDVAPKSPNGRTVVLLHGKNFCAATFERQIRVLSDAGFRVVAVDQIGFCKSTKPQGYQFSFHQLAQNTNDLLKSIKVDKAVVLGHSTGGMLAARYALMFPKATERLVMVNPLGLEDWKAEGVPYATVDKLYESELKTTFETVKAYQLKFYYDGQWKPDYDRWVEMNAGMYQGAGREKVAWIGALTHEMIYTQPVVYEFPKISVPTTLMIGQTDHTAPGANRAPKETAAKLGDYAALGKKAATAIPGATLVEFPGRGHAPHVEAPEEFDAALLKALSASGSPTAP
;
A
#
# COMPACT_ATOMS: atom_id res chain seq x y z
N MET A 1 10.32 62.23 59.67
CA MET A 1 9.64 60.95 59.56
C MET A 1 9.60 60.58 58.10
N LYS A 2 10.44 59.61 57.65
CA LYS A 2 10.45 59.15 56.30
C LYS A 2 9.84 57.72 56.29
N PHE A 3 8.69 57.59 55.63
CA PHE A 3 8.04 56.31 55.45
C PHE A 3 8.71 55.58 54.24
N LEU A 4 9.32 54.41 54.47
CA LEU A 4 9.78 53.48 53.44
C LEU A 4 8.62 52.56 53.14
N ALA A 5 8.12 52.60 51.90
CA ALA A 5 7.16 51.65 51.38
C ALA A 5 7.91 50.46 50.78
N SER A 6 7.76 49.26 51.37
CA SER A 6 8.27 48.03 50.84
C SER A 6 7.32 47.49 49.74
N VAL A 7 7.82 47.38 48.55
CA VAL A 7 7.11 46.72 47.42
C VAL A 7 7.46 45.22 47.45
N ALA A 8 6.46 44.38 47.75
CA ALA A 8 6.59 42.95 47.66
C ALA A 8 6.37 42.51 46.20
N VAL A 9 7.42 41.97 45.53
CA VAL A 9 7.33 41.35 44.22
C VAL A 9 6.87 39.91 44.40
N VAL A 10 5.64 39.61 44.00
CA VAL A 10 5.13 38.23 43.93
C VAL A 10 5.57 37.63 42.61
N ALA A 11 6.57 36.74 42.63
CA ALA A 11 6.95 35.97 41.50
C ALA A 11 5.92 34.83 41.30
N ALA A 12 5.09 34.95 40.28
CA ALA A 12 4.20 33.87 39.86
C ALA A 12 5.05 32.76 39.14
N LEU A 13 5.22 31.61 39.79
CA LEU A 13 5.76 30.41 39.18
C LEU A 13 4.75 29.88 38.14
N VAL A 14 5.02 30.14 36.88
CA VAL A 14 4.32 29.46 35.76
C VAL A 14 4.84 28.04 35.71
N ALA A 15 4.05 27.10 36.22
CA ALA A 15 4.32 25.69 36.02
C ALA A 15 4.22 25.35 34.52
N PRO A 16 5.16 24.57 33.94
CA PRO A 16 5.03 24.13 32.57
C PRO A 16 3.74 23.31 32.43
N ALA A 17 2.90 23.69 31.46
CA ALA A 17 1.72 22.91 31.11
C ALA A 17 2.20 21.50 30.74
N ALA A 18 1.74 20.46 31.48
CA ALA A 18 1.94 19.09 31.11
C ALA A 18 1.35 18.90 29.69
N ALA A 19 2.20 18.48 28.76
CA ALA A 19 1.74 18.13 27.42
C ALA A 19 0.64 17.07 27.57
N GLN A 20 -0.56 17.35 27.06
CA GLN A 20 -1.59 16.32 26.97
C GLN A 20 -1.02 15.15 26.17
N PRO A 21 -1.26 13.89 26.58
CA PRO A 21 -0.87 12.73 25.76
C PRO A 21 -1.44 12.95 24.37
N ALA A 22 -0.63 12.70 23.35
CA ALA A 22 -1.10 12.73 21.98
C ALA A 22 -2.30 11.76 21.87
N GLU A 23 -3.39 12.22 21.32
CA GLU A 23 -4.64 11.44 21.19
C GLU A 23 -4.42 10.18 20.33
N HIS A 24 -3.42 10.23 19.45
CA HIS A 24 -3.01 9.13 18.56
C HIS A 24 -1.49 8.91 18.59
N PRO A 25 -1.03 7.66 18.37
CA PRO A 25 0.40 7.34 18.44
C PRO A 25 1.22 8.06 17.37
N ALA A 26 2.42 8.49 17.75
CA ALA A 26 3.46 8.94 16.84
C ALA A 26 4.50 7.82 16.67
N TYR A 27 4.77 7.39 15.44
CA TYR A 27 5.74 6.36 15.15
C TYR A 27 7.05 6.94 14.59
N GLY A 28 8.14 6.19 14.73
CA GLY A 28 9.42 6.54 14.14
C GLY A 28 9.44 6.49 12.62
N LEU A 29 10.56 6.93 12.03
CA LEU A 29 10.71 7.04 10.58
C LEU A 29 10.51 5.70 9.84
N GLU A 30 10.95 4.60 10.43
CA GLU A 30 10.76 3.23 9.92
C GLU A 30 9.61 2.52 10.67
N LEU A 31 8.55 3.28 10.99
CA LEU A 31 7.37 2.79 11.69
C LEU A 31 7.75 2.14 13.04
N ASP A 32 8.77 2.70 13.71
CA ASP A 32 9.22 2.24 15.01
C ASP A 32 8.11 2.46 16.04
N GLY A 33 7.84 1.44 16.84
CA GLY A 33 6.74 1.44 17.82
C GLY A 33 5.44 0.82 17.33
N PHE A 34 5.29 0.50 16.04
CA PHE A 34 4.15 -0.26 15.53
C PHE A 34 4.49 -1.76 15.44
N ASP A 35 3.62 -2.61 16.02
CA ASP A 35 3.83 -4.05 16.05
C ASP A 35 3.38 -4.75 14.77
N TYR A 36 4.25 -5.61 14.25
CA TYR A 36 3.95 -6.50 13.13
C TYR A 36 3.54 -7.89 13.64
N PRO A 37 2.67 -8.61 12.90
CA PRO A 37 2.15 -9.92 13.36
C PRO A 37 3.20 -11.04 13.37
N HIS A 38 4.32 -10.86 12.68
CA HIS A 38 5.43 -11.80 12.60
C HIS A 38 6.78 -11.09 12.68
N PRO A 39 7.88 -11.80 13.00
CA PRO A 39 9.22 -11.22 13.02
C PRO A 39 9.57 -10.55 11.70
N VAL A 40 10.03 -9.31 11.78
CA VAL A 40 10.47 -8.53 10.62
C VAL A 40 11.96 -8.80 10.38
N GLN A 41 12.26 -9.20 9.15
CA GLN A 41 13.62 -9.38 8.63
C GLN A 41 14.00 -8.21 7.75
N ARG A 42 15.28 -8.03 7.47
CA ARG A 42 15.79 -6.93 6.64
C ARG A 42 16.68 -7.49 5.53
N TYR A 43 16.37 -7.13 4.31
CA TYR A 43 17.21 -7.37 3.13
C TYR A 43 18.00 -6.10 2.83
N GLU A 44 19.30 -6.16 3.08
CA GLU A 44 20.23 -5.04 2.84
C GLU A 44 20.79 -5.11 1.41
N PHE A 45 20.81 -3.98 0.73
CA PHE A 45 21.30 -3.87 -0.65
C PHE A 45 21.72 -2.44 -0.97
N VAL A 46 22.34 -2.26 -2.15
CA VAL A 46 22.69 -0.94 -2.68
C VAL A 46 21.83 -0.68 -3.90
N SER A 47 21.16 0.47 -3.93
CA SER A 47 20.41 0.95 -5.08
C SER A 47 20.59 2.45 -5.24
N GLN A 48 20.80 2.90 -6.47
CA GLN A 48 21.06 4.31 -6.81
C GLN A 48 22.17 4.94 -5.93
N GLY A 49 23.24 4.18 -5.65
CA GLY A 49 24.38 4.63 -4.86
C GLY A 49 24.14 4.70 -3.35
N GLN A 50 22.99 4.29 -2.85
CA GLN A 50 22.62 4.35 -1.44
C GLN A 50 22.49 2.94 -0.83
N ARG A 51 22.96 2.77 0.41
CA ARG A 51 22.67 1.57 1.21
C ARG A 51 21.25 1.66 1.72
N MET A 52 20.48 0.59 1.52
CA MET A 52 19.09 0.48 1.91
C MET A 52 18.79 -0.88 2.49
N ALA A 53 17.68 -0.96 3.21
CA ALA A 53 17.13 -2.22 3.69
C ALA A 53 15.63 -2.27 3.40
N MET A 54 15.17 -3.37 2.79
CA MET A 54 13.76 -3.70 2.71
C MET A 54 13.37 -4.57 3.89
N ALA A 55 12.34 -4.14 4.62
CA ALA A 55 11.73 -4.92 5.67
C ALA A 55 10.74 -5.92 5.08
N TYR A 56 10.68 -7.12 5.61
CA TYR A 56 9.75 -8.15 5.19
C TYR A 56 9.46 -9.15 6.30
N MET A 57 8.30 -9.78 6.24
CA MET A 57 7.95 -10.96 7.04
C MET A 57 8.04 -12.17 6.12
N ASP A 58 8.67 -13.25 6.58
CA ASP A 58 8.80 -14.53 5.87
C ASP A 58 8.25 -15.65 6.75
N VAL A 59 7.09 -16.15 6.40
CA VAL A 59 6.33 -17.09 7.22
C VAL A 59 6.25 -18.43 6.52
N ALA A 60 6.92 -19.41 7.11
CA ALA A 60 6.87 -20.78 6.66
C ALA A 60 5.58 -21.48 7.13
N PRO A 61 4.92 -22.27 6.28
CA PRO A 61 3.74 -23.05 6.69
C PRO A 61 4.14 -24.27 7.52
N LYS A 62 3.22 -24.76 8.36
CA LYS A 62 3.43 -26.01 9.11
C LYS A 62 3.49 -27.23 8.18
N SER A 63 2.67 -27.24 7.14
CA SER A 63 2.60 -28.32 6.13
C SER A 63 2.81 -27.74 4.73
N PRO A 64 4.06 -27.67 4.24
CA PRO A 64 4.37 -27.00 2.97
C PRO A 64 3.72 -27.67 1.76
N ASN A 65 3.11 -26.84 0.88
CA ASN A 65 2.64 -27.26 -0.44
C ASN A 65 3.66 -26.98 -1.57
N GLY A 66 4.87 -26.51 -1.22
CA GLY A 66 5.95 -26.20 -2.16
C GLY A 66 5.79 -24.86 -2.88
N ARG A 67 4.77 -24.06 -2.59
CA ARG A 67 4.47 -22.80 -3.27
C ARG A 67 4.68 -21.59 -2.34
N THR A 68 5.05 -20.47 -2.94
CA THR A 68 5.24 -19.19 -2.22
C THR A 68 4.26 -18.14 -2.72
N VAL A 69 3.74 -17.33 -1.80
CA VAL A 69 2.96 -16.12 -2.11
C VAL A 69 3.71 -14.90 -1.62
N VAL A 70 3.88 -13.91 -2.49
CA VAL A 70 4.44 -12.60 -2.15
C VAL A 70 3.31 -11.58 -2.07
N LEU A 71 3.26 -10.80 -0.98
CA LEU A 71 2.24 -9.80 -0.72
C LEU A 71 2.83 -8.40 -0.82
N LEU A 72 2.26 -7.56 -1.70
CA LEU A 72 2.68 -6.20 -2.00
C LEU A 72 1.59 -5.21 -1.61
N HIS A 73 1.87 -4.38 -0.61
CA HIS A 73 0.91 -3.44 -0.01
C HIS A 73 0.59 -2.23 -0.89
N GLY A 74 -0.54 -1.57 -0.60
CA GLY A 74 -0.91 -0.27 -1.17
C GLY A 74 -0.16 0.91 -0.52
N LYS A 75 -0.26 2.12 -1.13
CA LYS A 75 0.44 3.33 -0.65
C LYS A 75 0.13 3.67 0.82
N ASN A 76 -1.10 3.48 1.25
CA ASN A 76 -1.55 3.83 2.61
C ASN A 76 -1.52 2.65 3.59
N PHE A 77 -0.98 1.52 3.17
CA PHE A 77 -0.86 0.31 3.96
C PHE A 77 0.58 -0.17 4.02
N CYS A 78 0.83 -1.11 4.91
CA CYS A 78 2.10 -1.80 5.12
C CYS A 78 1.91 -3.32 4.98
N ALA A 79 2.99 -4.07 4.95
CA ALA A 79 2.95 -5.53 4.97
C ALA A 79 2.14 -6.09 6.15
N ALA A 80 2.11 -5.39 7.28
CA ALA A 80 1.32 -5.76 8.46
C ALA A 80 -0.19 -5.85 8.18
N THR A 81 -0.71 -5.09 7.21
CA THR A 81 -2.14 -5.10 6.87
C THR A 81 -2.61 -6.46 6.34
N PHE A 82 -1.69 -7.26 5.85
CA PHE A 82 -1.95 -8.63 5.39
C PHE A 82 -1.91 -9.69 6.51
N GLU A 83 -1.94 -9.30 7.80
CA GLU A 83 -1.81 -10.25 8.93
C GLU A 83 -2.73 -11.47 8.81
N ARG A 84 -3.97 -11.24 8.38
CA ARG A 84 -4.95 -12.32 8.20
C ARG A 84 -4.61 -13.18 6.98
N GLN A 85 -4.27 -12.57 5.85
CA GLN A 85 -3.90 -13.31 4.64
C GLN A 85 -2.63 -14.11 4.83
N ILE A 86 -1.65 -13.60 5.60
CA ILE A 86 -0.45 -14.35 5.98
C ILE A 86 -0.84 -15.64 6.70
N ARG A 87 -1.72 -15.54 7.71
CA ARG A 87 -2.21 -16.71 8.47
C ARG A 87 -2.94 -17.69 7.58
N VAL A 88 -3.95 -17.22 6.83
CA VAL A 88 -4.80 -18.09 6.00
C VAL A 88 -3.99 -18.82 4.91
N LEU A 89 -3.07 -18.11 4.28
CA LEU A 89 -2.20 -18.71 3.26
C LEU A 89 -1.18 -19.68 3.86
N SER A 90 -0.59 -19.36 5.02
CA SER A 90 0.34 -20.28 5.69
C SER A 90 -0.38 -21.53 6.22
N ASP A 91 -1.60 -21.41 6.73
CA ASP A 91 -2.45 -22.56 7.13
C ASP A 91 -2.81 -23.44 5.91
N ALA A 92 -2.93 -22.84 4.71
CA ALA A 92 -3.14 -23.55 3.45
C ALA A 92 -1.85 -24.11 2.82
N GLY A 93 -0.72 -24.04 3.52
CA GLY A 93 0.55 -24.64 3.11
C GLY A 93 1.46 -23.75 2.27
N PHE A 94 1.15 -22.49 2.03
CA PHE A 94 2.01 -21.58 1.30
C PHE A 94 3.09 -20.97 2.22
N ARG A 95 4.33 -20.84 1.73
CA ARG A 95 5.28 -19.88 2.30
C ARG A 95 4.79 -18.48 1.94
N VAL A 96 4.75 -17.56 2.89
CA VAL A 96 4.24 -16.20 2.67
C VAL A 96 5.33 -15.18 2.93
N VAL A 97 5.63 -14.35 1.93
CA VAL A 97 6.59 -13.25 2.04
C VAL A 97 5.83 -11.93 1.87
N ALA A 98 5.66 -11.18 2.96
CA ALA A 98 5.01 -9.87 2.93
C ALA A 98 6.06 -8.76 3.06
N VAL A 99 6.12 -7.87 2.06
CA VAL A 99 7.23 -6.93 1.86
C VAL A 99 6.76 -5.49 2.07
N ASP A 100 7.50 -4.73 2.89
CA ASP A 100 7.43 -3.27 2.87
C ASP A 100 8.34 -2.75 1.74
N GLN A 101 7.77 -2.01 0.80
CA GLN A 101 8.55 -1.45 -0.29
C GLN A 101 9.48 -0.33 0.20
N ILE A 102 10.60 -0.08 -0.51
CA ILE A 102 11.48 1.06 -0.22
C ILE A 102 10.68 2.36 -0.22
N GLY A 103 10.90 3.17 0.80
CA GLY A 103 10.14 4.39 1.04
C GLY A 103 8.94 4.20 1.97
N PHE A 104 8.52 2.98 2.25
CA PHE A 104 7.32 2.69 3.05
C PHE A 104 7.66 1.99 4.39
N CYS A 105 6.83 2.22 5.37
CA CYS A 105 6.68 1.44 6.60
C CYS A 105 8.01 1.15 7.31
N LYS A 106 8.40 -0.10 7.51
CA LYS A 106 9.66 -0.45 8.19
C LYS A 106 10.87 -0.50 7.24
N SER A 107 10.70 -0.20 5.95
CA SER A 107 11.82 -0.10 5.00
C SER A 107 12.47 1.28 5.01
N THR A 108 13.71 1.35 4.54
CA THR A 108 14.49 2.60 4.45
C THR A 108 13.75 3.67 3.63
N LYS A 109 13.79 4.91 4.13
CA LYS A 109 13.33 6.12 3.44
C LYS A 109 14.53 6.83 2.81
N PRO A 110 14.85 6.54 1.53
CA PRO A 110 16.02 7.12 0.89
C PRO A 110 15.86 8.62 0.62
N GLN A 111 16.98 9.30 0.46
CA GLN A 111 17.01 10.70 0.04
C GLN A 111 17.41 10.78 -1.46
N GLY A 112 16.70 11.59 -2.24
CA GLY A 112 17.02 11.79 -3.66
C GLY A 112 16.86 10.51 -4.51
N TYR A 113 15.94 9.62 -4.14
CA TYR A 113 15.69 8.37 -4.84
C TYR A 113 14.66 8.56 -5.95
N GLN A 114 14.97 8.09 -7.14
CA GLN A 114 14.03 8.07 -8.26
C GLN A 114 13.13 6.83 -8.14
N PHE A 115 11.90 7.04 -7.70
CA PHE A 115 10.91 5.97 -7.60
C PHE A 115 10.38 5.59 -8.98
N SER A 116 10.35 4.29 -9.24
CA SER A 116 9.66 3.70 -10.40
C SER A 116 9.15 2.31 -10.07
N PHE A 117 8.04 1.90 -10.69
CA PHE A 117 7.56 0.52 -10.55
C PHE A 117 8.58 -0.49 -11.04
N HIS A 118 9.39 -0.16 -12.04
CA HIS A 118 10.48 -1.02 -12.50
C HIS A 118 11.54 -1.24 -11.41
N GLN A 119 11.98 -0.16 -10.73
CA GLN A 119 12.97 -0.28 -9.68
C GLN A 119 12.41 -1.03 -8.46
N LEU A 120 11.14 -0.77 -8.06
CA LEU A 120 10.52 -1.48 -6.95
C LEU A 120 10.32 -2.96 -7.27
N ALA A 121 9.96 -3.32 -8.51
CA ALA A 121 9.87 -4.70 -8.97
C ALA A 121 11.24 -5.39 -8.97
N GLN A 122 12.30 -4.70 -9.42
CA GLN A 122 13.67 -5.22 -9.37
C GLN A 122 14.10 -5.48 -7.92
N ASN A 123 13.92 -4.51 -7.02
CA ASN A 123 14.26 -4.67 -5.61
C ASN A 123 13.52 -5.86 -4.96
N THR A 124 12.24 -6.01 -5.29
CA THR A 124 11.43 -7.15 -4.82
C THR A 124 11.97 -8.48 -5.35
N ASN A 125 12.31 -8.56 -6.63
CA ASN A 125 12.89 -9.76 -7.23
C ASN A 125 14.24 -10.15 -6.62
N ASP A 126 15.08 -9.16 -6.33
CA ASP A 126 16.39 -9.39 -5.73
C ASP A 126 16.27 -9.84 -4.26
N LEU A 127 15.33 -9.27 -3.50
CA LEU A 127 14.97 -9.78 -2.17
C LEU A 127 14.53 -11.25 -2.25
N LEU A 128 13.60 -11.59 -3.16
CA LEU A 128 13.08 -12.95 -3.29
C LEU A 128 14.18 -13.95 -3.63
N LYS A 129 15.09 -13.61 -4.54
CA LYS A 129 16.25 -14.42 -4.88
C LYS A 129 17.18 -14.62 -3.69
N SER A 130 17.41 -13.57 -2.88
CA SER A 130 18.29 -13.65 -1.69
C SER A 130 17.80 -14.65 -0.66
N ILE A 131 16.47 -14.86 -0.58
CA ILE A 131 15.82 -15.82 0.31
C ILE A 131 15.40 -17.13 -0.42
N LYS A 132 15.98 -17.38 -1.61
CA LYS A 132 15.79 -18.59 -2.41
C LYS A 132 14.33 -18.83 -2.83
N VAL A 133 13.66 -17.77 -3.25
CA VAL A 133 12.35 -17.83 -3.89
C VAL A 133 12.52 -17.51 -5.37
N ASP A 134 12.55 -18.55 -6.19
CA ASP A 134 12.73 -18.44 -7.65
C ASP A 134 11.41 -18.16 -8.38
N LYS A 135 10.29 -18.61 -7.81
CA LYS A 135 8.96 -18.46 -8.39
C LYS A 135 7.91 -18.29 -7.31
N ALA A 136 6.99 -17.34 -7.49
CA ALA A 136 5.93 -17.07 -6.54
C ALA A 136 4.62 -16.63 -7.20
N VAL A 137 3.51 -16.84 -6.50
CA VAL A 137 2.29 -16.05 -6.71
C VAL A 137 2.58 -14.63 -6.23
N VAL A 138 2.32 -13.63 -7.07
CA VAL A 138 2.51 -12.21 -6.72
C VAL A 138 1.15 -11.56 -6.54
N LEU A 139 0.81 -11.25 -5.29
CA LEU A 139 -0.43 -10.58 -4.93
C LEU A 139 -0.13 -9.12 -4.57
N GLY A 140 -0.83 -8.20 -5.22
CA GLY A 140 -0.70 -6.77 -4.92
C GLY A 140 -2.05 -6.09 -4.71
N HIS A 141 -2.14 -5.27 -3.65
CA HIS A 141 -3.29 -4.43 -3.36
C HIS A 141 -3.02 -2.97 -3.77
N SER A 142 -3.98 -2.32 -4.43
CA SER A 142 -3.90 -0.89 -4.75
C SER A 142 -2.64 -0.55 -5.58
N THR A 143 -1.77 0.33 -5.11
CA THR A 143 -0.44 0.61 -5.70
C THR A 143 0.41 -0.66 -5.82
N GLY A 144 0.31 -1.58 -4.84
CA GLY A 144 0.93 -2.90 -4.91
C GLY A 144 0.41 -3.75 -6.07
N GLY A 145 -0.81 -3.50 -6.54
CA GLY A 145 -1.35 -4.13 -7.75
C GLY A 145 -0.69 -3.62 -9.03
N MET A 146 -0.41 -2.31 -9.15
CA MET A 146 0.43 -1.77 -10.24
C MET A 146 1.83 -2.38 -10.22
N LEU A 147 2.43 -2.48 -9.02
CA LEU A 147 3.73 -3.09 -8.82
C LEU A 147 3.73 -4.59 -9.19
N ALA A 148 2.69 -5.33 -8.79
CA ALA A 148 2.54 -6.75 -9.11
C ALA A 148 2.42 -6.97 -10.63
N ALA A 149 1.64 -6.13 -11.33
CA ALA A 149 1.55 -6.16 -12.79
C ALA A 149 2.92 -5.87 -13.44
N ARG A 150 3.64 -4.85 -12.96
CA ARG A 150 5.01 -4.53 -13.43
C ARG A 150 5.97 -5.68 -13.16
N TYR A 151 5.89 -6.30 -11.99
CA TYR A 151 6.70 -7.48 -11.65
C TYR A 151 6.43 -8.65 -12.62
N ALA A 152 5.17 -8.98 -12.88
CA ALA A 152 4.79 -10.04 -13.79
C ALA A 152 5.25 -9.78 -15.24
N LEU A 153 5.22 -8.53 -15.69
CA LEU A 153 5.73 -8.12 -17.01
C LEU A 153 7.27 -8.26 -17.12
N MET A 154 8.00 -7.88 -16.06
CA MET A 154 9.47 -7.96 -16.05
C MET A 154 9.99 -9.36 -15.79
N PHE A 155 9.31 -10.14 -14.95
CA PHE A 155 9.76 -11.44 -14.46
C PHE A 155 8.69 -12.54 -14.65
N PRO A 156 8.21 -12.78 -15.90
CA PRO A 156 7.12 -13.74 -16.13
C PRO A 156 7.50 -15.18 -15.72
N LYS A 157 8.79 -15.56 -15.82
CA LYS A 157 9.25 -16.89 -15.39
C LYS A 157 9.29 -17.05 -13.87
N ALA A 158 9.50 -15.97 -13.13
CA ALA A 158 9.47 -15.93 -11.67
C ALA A 158 8.05 -15.70 -11.09
N THR A 159 7.07 -15.46 -11.95
CA THR A 159 5.68 -15.25 -11.55
C THR A 159 4.88 -16.52 -11.86
N GLU A 160 4.38 -17.17 -10.82
CA GLU A 160 3.50 -18.34 -10.96
C GLU A 160 2.09 -17.92 -11.36
N ARG A 161 1.60 -16.87 -10.70
CA ARG A 161 0.29 -16.26 -10.90
C ARG A 161 0.34 -14.80 -10.44
N LEU A 162 -0.37 -13.94 -11.13
CA LEU A 162 -0.62 -12.57 -10.73
C LEU A 162 -2.00 -12.48 -10.07
N VAL A 163 -2.07 -11.87 -8.88
CA VAL A 163 -3.34 -11.53 -8.21
C VAL A 163 -3.36 -10.03 -7.93
N MET A 164 -4.33 -9.33 -8.47
CA MET A 164 -4.48 -7.88 -8.28
C MET A 164 -5.77 -7.59 -7.50
N VAL A 165 -5.63 -7.00 -6.31
CA VAL A 165 -6.73 -6.66 -5.41
C VAL A 165 -6.98 -5.16 -5.50
N ASN A 166 -8.11 -4.74 -6.03
CA ASN A 166 -8.44 -3.33 -6.27
C ASN A 166 -7.21 -2.52 -6.71
N PRO A 167 -6.50 -2.95 -7.78
CA PRO A 167 -5.26 -2.30 -8.18
C PRO A 167 -5.53 -0.88 -8.65
N LEU A 168 -4.65 0.07 -8.32
CA LEU A 168 -4.59 1.33 -9.05
C LEU A 168 -4.12 1.07 -10.49
N GLY A 169 -4.28 2.09 -11.37
CA GLY A 169 -3.78 2.02 -12.75
C GLY A 169 -4.58 1.12 -13.67
N LEU A 170 -5.85 0.84 -13.37
CA LEU A 170 -6.81 0.26 -14.31
C LEU A 170 -7.26 1.29 -15.37
N GLU A 171 -6.99 2.56 -15.11
CA GLU A 171 -7.17 3.70 -16.01
C GLU A 171 -5.93 4.61 -15.97
N ASP A 172 -5.68 5.38 -17.03
CA ASP A 172 -4.64 6.41 -17.05
C ASP A 172 -5.26 7.78 -16.78
N TRP A 173 -5.13 8.28 -15.57
CA TRP A 173 -5.71 9.55 -15.14
C TRP A 173 -5.26 10.74 -15.98
N LYS A 174 -4.06 10.71 -16.56
CA LYS A 174 -3.58 11.76 -17.49
C LYS A 174 -4.43 11.76 -18.76
N ALA A 175 -4.64 10.58 -19.34
CA ALA A 175 -5.44 10.41 -20.55
C ALA A 175 -6.91 10.76 -20.29
N GLU A 176 -7.41 10.51 -19.07
CA GLU A 176 -8.78 10.86 -18.65
C GLU A 176 -8.94 12.36 -18.31
N GLY A 177 -7.84 13.14 -18.32
CA GLY A 177 -7.90 14.59 -18.10
C GLY A 177 -7.71 15.06 -16.66
N VAL A 178 -7.12 14.22 -15.79
CA VAL A 178 -6.67 14.67 -14.46
C VAL A 178 -5.43 15.54 -14.61
N PRO A 179 -5.43 16.81 -14.15
CA PRO A 179 -4.28 17.69 -14.25
C PRO A 179 -3.07 17.17 -13.44
N TYR A 180 -1.88 17.38 -13.99
CA TYR A 180 -0.63 17.11 -13.28
C TYR A 180 -0.50 18.01 -12.05
N ALA A 181 0.01 17.47 -10.97
CA ALA A 181 0.44 18.22 -9.80
C ALA A 181 1.95 18.04 -9.62
N THR A 182 2.67 19.14 -9.40
CA THR A 182 4.11 19.09 -9.11
C THR A 182 4.37 18.35 -7.79
N VAL A 183 5.57 17.78 -7.66
CA VAL A 183 5.99 17.10 -6.41
C VAL A 183 5.86 18.03 -5.21
N ASP A 184 6.17 19.32 -5.35
CA ASP A 184 6.03 20.29 -4.25
C ASP A 184 4.57 20.43 -3.77
N LYS A 185 3.61 20.52 -4.70
CA LYS A 185 2.17 20.56 -4.34
C LYS A 185 1.69 19.26 -3.71
N LEU A 186 2.19 18.13 -4.17
CA LEU A 186 1.91 16.84 -3.56
C LEU A 186 2.50 16.77 -2.15
N TYR A 187 3.71 17.26 -1.95
CA TYR A 187 4.37 17.34 -0.65
C TYR A 187 3.58 18.23 0.35
N GLU A 188 3.17 19.42 -0.09
CA GLU A 188 2.31 20.30 0.72
C GLU A 188 1.00 19.60 1.13
N SER A 189 0.46 18.74 0.27
CA SER A 189 -0.72 17.94 0.57
C SER A 189 -0.43 16.82 1.57
N GLU A 190 0.66 16.09 1.38
CA GLU A 190 1.10 15.01 2.27
C GLU A 190 1.38 15.53 3.69
N LEU A 191 1.94 16.75 3.83
CA LEU A 191 2.16 17.42 5.13
C LEU A 191 0.86 17.71 5.91
N LYS A 192 -0.30 17.63 5.28
CA LYS A 192 -1.61 17.82 5.94
C LYS A 192 -2.22 16.51 6.43
N THR A 193 -1.49 15.41 6.31
CA THR A 193 -1.95 14.09 6.75
C THR A 193 -2.07 14.05 8.27
N THR A 194 -3.27 13.71 8.75
CA THR A 194 -3.62 13.50 10.16
C THR A 194 -4.42 12.20 10.28
N PHE A 195 -4.67 11.75 11.51
CA PHE A 195 -5.54 10.62 11.76
C PHE A 195 -6.93 10.84 11.12
N GLU A 196 -7.52 12.01 11.29
CA GLU A 196 -8.87 12.34 10.80
C GLU A 196 -8.91 12.34 9.28
N THR A 197 -7.89 12.89 8.60
CA THR A 197 -7.84 12.92 7.14
C THR A 197 -7.66 11.52 6.55
N VAL A 198 -6.83 10.68 7.16
CA VAL A 198 -6.67 9.27 6.74
C VAL A 198 -7.95 8.49 6.99
N LYS A 199 -8.57 8.65 8.18
CA LYS A 199 -9.83 8.00 8.54
C LYS A 199 -10.97 8.38 7.57
N ALA A 200 -11.12 9.68 7.30
CA ALA A 200 -12.13 10.17 6.37
C ALA A 200 -11.93 9.61 4.95
N TYR A 201 -10.67 9.52 4.51
CA TYR A 201 -10.34 8.93 3.21
C TYR A 201 -10.66 7.44 3.16
N GLN A 202 -10.24 6.66 4.16
CA GLN A 202 -10.52 5.23 4.22
C GLN A 202 -12.01 4.94 4.38
N LEU A 203 -12.72 5.70 5.24
CA LEU A 203 -14.17 5.57 5.39
C LEU A 203 -14.88 5.71 4.04
N LYS A 204 -14.49 6.72 3.26
CA LYS A 204 -15.14 7.04 1.97
C LYS A 204 -14.81 6.02 0.88
N PHE A 205 -13.54 5.65 0.74
CA PHE A 205 -13.06 4.88 -0.42
C PHE A 205 -12.79 3.40 -0.10
N TYR A 206 -12.38 3.08 1.15
CA TYR A 206 -11.97 1.72 1.46
C TYR A 206 -13.11 0.87 2.00
N TYR A 207 -14.07 1.50 2.71
CA TYR A 207 -15.09 0.80 3.48
C TYR A 207 -16.52 1.26 3.16
N ASP A 208 -16.73 1.91 2.04
CA ASP A 208 -18.05 2.32 1.53
C ASP A 208 -18.93 3.02 2.60
N GLY A 209 -18.33 3.94 3.36
CA GLY A 209 -19.02 4.66 4.43
C GLY A 209 -19.27 3.84 5.71
N GLN A 210 -18.84 2.57 5.78
CA GLN A 210 -19.04 1.69 6.94
C GLN A 210 -17.76 1.61 7.77
N TRP A 211 -17.78 2.07 9.01
CA TRP A 211 -16.61 2.05 9.90
C TRP A 211 -16.72 0.95 10.96
N LYS A 212 -15.63 0.21 11.17
CA LYS A 212 -15.47 -0.72 12.29
C LYS A 212 -14.29 -0.25 13.15
N PRO A 213 -14.36 -0.37 14.51
CA PRO A 213 -13.26 0.03 15.40
C PRO A 213 -11.91 -0.58 15.03
N ASP A 214 -11.88 -1.81 14.55
CA ASP A 214 -10.64 -2.52 14.17
C ASP A 214 -9.90 -1.85 13.01
N TYR A 215 -10.55 -0.95 12.25
CA TYR A 215 -9.90 -0.20 11.19
C TYR A 215 -9.03 0.95 11.71
N ASP A 216 -9.28 1.44 12.95
CA ASP A 216 -8.51 2.52 13.55
C ASP A 216 -7.01 2.18 13.61
N ARG A 217 -6.65 0.92 13.86
CA ARG A 217 -5.26 0.44 13.83
C ARG A 217 -4.53 0.74 12.52
N TRP A 218 -5.23 0.63 11.39
CA TRP A 218 -4.63 0.88 10.06
C TRP A 218 -4.53 2.38 9.76
N VAL A 219 -5.44 3.17 10.33
CA VAL A 219 -5.34 4.64 10.31
C VAL A 219 -4.17 5.10 11.15
N GLU A 220 -4.03 4.60 12.38
CA GLU A 220 -2.91 4.90 13.27
C GLU A 220 -1.56 4.51 12.65
N MET A 221 -1.47 3.33 12.04
CA MET A 221 -0.28 2.87 11.33
C MET A 221 0.17 3.86 10.26
N ASN A 222 -0.75 4.36 9.46
CA ASN A 222 -0.45 5.32 8.39
C ASN A 222 -0.20 6.73 8.95
N ALA A 223 -1.15 7.29 9.70
CA ALA A 223 -1.08 8.65 10.22
C ALA A 223 0.06 8.85 11.23
N GLY A 224 0.37 7.83 12.04
CA GLY A 224 1.40 7.90 13.07
C GLY A 224 2.80 8.19 12.53
N MET A 225 3.12 7.78 11.31
CA MET A 225 4.38 8.14 10.64
C MET A 225 4.47 9.64 10.33
N TYR A 226 3.33 10.31 10.13
CA TYR A 226 3.26 11.74 9.90
C TYR A 226 3.22 12.57 11.19
N GLN A 227 3.08 11.94 12.36
CA GLN A 227 3.13 12.60 13.68
C GLN A 227 4.54 12.59 14.29
N GLY A 228 5.42 11.72 13.83
CA GLY A 228 6.78 11.56 14.35
C GLY A 228 7.79 12.56 13.76
N ALA A 229 9.03 12.51 14.28
CA ALA A 229 10.15 13.34 13.80
C ALA A 229 10.50 13.11 12.31
N GLY A 230 10.06 11.99 11.72
CA GLY A 230 10.24 11.65 10.31
C GLY A 230 9.23 12.28 9.35
N ARG A 231 8.25 13.05 9.82
CA ARG A 231 7.11 13.59 9.07
C ARG A 231 7.46 14.15 7.69
N GLU A 232 8.42 15.08 7.65
CA GLU A 232 8.80 15.73 6.38
C GLU A 232 9.34 14.73 5.36
N LYS A 233 10.14 13.78 5.82
CA LYS A 233 10.72 12.74 4.95
C LYS A 233 9.66 11.75 4.47
N VAL A 234 8.73 11.35 5.33
CA VAL A 234 7.59 10.51 4.97
C VAL A 234 6.70 11.22 3.96
N ALA A 235 6.37 12.49 4.20
CA ALA A 235 5.58 13.31 3.28
C ALA A 235 6.26 13.51 1.92
N TRP A 236 7.57 13.73 1.90
CA TRP A 236 8.34 13.86 0.65
C TRP A 236 8.28 12.58 -0.17
N ILE A 237 8.50 11.42 0.46
CA ILE A 237 8.40 10.12 -0.21
C ILE A 237 6.95 9.84 -0.64
N GLY A 238 5.98 10.22 0.17
CA GLY A 238 4.56 10.17 -0.18
C GLY A 238 4.27 10.92 -1.47
N ALA A 239 4.83 12.12 -1.63
CA ALA A 239 4.70 12.93 -2.84
C ALA A 239 5.38 12.28 -4.07
N LEU A 240 6.61 11.80 -3.93
CA LEU A 240 7.35 11.12 -5.01
C LEU A 240 6.64 9.85 -5.48
N THR A 241 6.09 9.08 -4.55
CA THR A 241 5.35 7.85 -4.89
C THR A 241 3.97 8.14 -5.48
N HIS A 242 3.34 9.25 -5.10
CA HIS A 242 2.12 9.72 -5.75
C HIS A 242 2.39 10.14 -7.20
N GLU A 243 3.48 10.86 -7.44
CA GLU A 243 3.94 11.26 -8.78
C GLU A 243 4.27 10.03 -9.63
N MET A 244 4.97 9.03 -9.07
CA MET A 244 5.23 7.74 -9.73
C MET A 244 3.92 7.06 -10.18
N ILE A 245 2.90 7.01 -9.30
CA ILE A 245 1.60 6.41 -9.61
C ILE A 245 0.95 7.13 -10.80
N TYR A 246 0.99 8.46 -10.82
CA TYR A 246 0.39 9.26 -11.87
C TYR A 246 1.14 9.18 -13.21
N THR A 247 2.47 9.14 -13.19
CA THR A 247 3.30 9.22 -14.39
C THR A 247 3.60 7.88 -15.05
N GLN A 248 3.38 6.76 -14.34
CA GLN A 248 3.77 5.41 -14.80
C GLN A 248 2.56 4.46 -14.90
N PRO A 249 1.59 4.72 -15.79
CA PRO A 249 0.45 3.84 -15.99
C PRO A 249 0.90 2.47 -16.51
N VAL A 250 0.27 1.40 -16.02
CA VAL A 250 0.56 0.00 -16.45
C VAL A 250 -0.51 -0.54 -17.39
N VAL A 251 -1.66 0.11 -17.50
CA VAL A 251 -2.85 -0.36 -18.24
C VAL A 251 -2.56 -0.67 -19.72
N TYR A 252 -1.68 0.07 -20.36
CA TYR A 252 -1.32 -0.12 -21.78
C TYR A 252 -0.53 -1.41 -22.05
N GLU A 253 0.01 -2.02 -21.01
CA GLU A 253 0.80 -3.25 -21.13
C GLU A 253 0.03 -4.50 -20.69
N PHE A 254 -1.22 -4.36 -20.23
CA PHE A 254 -2.07 -5.49 -19.84
C PHE A 254 -2.16 -6.61 -20.89
N PRO A 255 -2.27 -6.30 -22.21
CA PRO A 255 -2.26 -7.33 -23.23
C PRO A 255 -0.97 -8.16 -23.31
N LYS A 256 0.13 -7.69 -22.71
CA LYS A 256 1.44 -8.38 -22.68
C LYS A 256 1.63 -9.25 -21.44
N ILE A 257 0.72 -9.24 -20.48
CA ILE A 257 0.78 -10.12 -19.31
C ILE A 257 0.51 -11.55 -19.77
N SER A 258 1.52 -12.43 -19.63
CA SER A 258 1.48 -13.80 -20.12
C SER A 258 1.31 -14.84 -19.01
N VAL A 259 1.13 -14.41 -17.76
CA VAL A 259 0.96 -15.31 -16.61
C VAL A 259 -0.50 -15.43 -16.22
N PRO A 260 -0.93 -16.56 -15.63
CA PRO A 260 -2.29 -16.69 -15.10
C PRO A 260 -2.63 -15.53 -14.15
N THR A 261 -3.71 -14.80 -14.43
CA THR A 261 -4.06 -13.57 -13.71
C THR A 261 -5.44 -13.65 -13.10
N THR A 262 -5.56 -13.18 -11.86
CA THR A 262 -6.84 -13.01 -11.18
C THR A 262 -6.99 -11.56 -10.72
N LEU A 263 -8.08 -10.92 -11.11
CA LEU A 263 -8.51 -9.62 -10.60
C LEU A 263 -9.53 -9.85 -9.48
N MET A 264 -9.34 -9.22 -8.34
CA MET A 264 -10.23 -9.31 -7.17
C MET A 264 -10.71 -7.89 -6.85
N ILE A 265 -11.96 -7.58 -7.20
CA ILE A 265 -12.46 -6.20 -7.29
C ILE A 265 -13.66 -5.96 -6.38
N GLY A 266 -13.49 -5.09 -5.37
CA GLY A 266 -14.59 -4.49 -4.62
C GLY A 266 -15.30 -3.47 -5.51
N GLN A 267 -16.61 -3.67 -5.72
CA GLN A 267 -17.34 -2.98 -6.77
C GLN A 267 -17.80 -1.57 -6.40
N THR A 268 -17.81 -1.23 -5.10
CA THR A 268 -18.14 0.14 -4.65
C THR A 268 -16.90 1.03 -4.48
N ASP A 269 -15.73 0.54 -4.92
CA ASP A 269 -14.51 1.33 -4.93
C ASP A 269 -14.58 2.44 -6.00
N HIS A 270 -14.25 3.66 -5.57
CA HIS A 270 -14.15 4.85 -6.42
C HIS A 270 -12.80 5.55 -6.24
N THR A 271 -11.75 4.80 -5.90
CA THR A 271 -10.42 5.35 -5.68
C THR A 271 -9.80 5.82 -7.00
N ALA A 272 -9.64 7.13 -7.14
CA ALA A 272 -9.00 7.76 -8.29
C ALA A 272 -8.03 8.86 -7.82
N PRO A 273 -6.72 8.57 -7.69
CA PRO A 273 -5.73 9.56 -7.28
C PRO A 273 -5.75 10.83 -8.15
N GLY A 274 -5.99 11.98 -7.50
CA GLY A 274 -6.05 13.27 -8.18
C GLY A 274 -7.41 13.64 -8.79
N ALA A 275 -8.44 12.84 -8.65
CA ALA A 275 -9.80 13.16 -9.11
C ALA A 275 -10.30 14.53 -8.59
N ASN A 276 -9.89 14.91 -7.38
CA ASN A 276 -10.21 16.20 -6.79
C ASN A 276 -9.61 17.42 -7.52
N ARG A 277 -8.66 17.20 -8.44
CA ARG A 277 -8.07 18.24 -9.29
C ARG A 277 -8.71 18.28 -10.67
N ALA A 278 -9.43 17.25 -11.05
CA ALA A 278 -10.08 17.16 -12.35
C ALA A 278 -11.36 18.03 -12.41
N PRO A 279 -11.79 18.45 -13.62
CA PRO A 279 -13.13 18.99 -13.82
C PRO A 279 -14.21 18.03 -13.26
N LYS A 280 -15.30 18.57 -12.73
CA LYS A 280 -16.36 17.76 -12.08
C LYS A 280 -16.87 16.62 -12.97
N GLU A 281 -17.05 16.89 -14.27
CA GLU A 281 -17.54 15.89 -15.23
C GLU A 281 -16.54 14.75 -15.45
N THR A 282 -15.24 15.05 -15.44
CA THR A 282 -14.17 14.06 -15.48
C THR A 282 -14.13 13.28 -14.17
N ALA A 283 -14.07 13.97 -13.03
CA ALA A 283 -14.00 13.35 -11.71
C ALA A 283 -15.14 12.36 -11.44
N ALA A 284 -16.34 12.64 -11.96
CA ALA A 284 -17.51 11.77 -11.82
C ALA A 284 -17.43 10.44 -12.58
N LYS A 285 -16.50 10.33 -13.54
CA LYS A 285 -16.31 9.12 -14.37
C LYS A 285 -15.13 8.27 -13.91
N LEU A 286 -14.26 8.83 -13.06
CA LEU A 286 -13.05 8.15 -12.60
C LEU A 286 -13.35 7.14 -11.49
N GLY A 287 -12.57 6.07 -11.45
CA GLY A 287 -12.62 5.10 -10.37
C GLY A 287 -13.88 4.22 -10.38
N ASP A 288 -14.55 4.02 -11.50
CA ASP A 288 -15.62 3.02 -11.61
C ASP A 288 -15.02 1.61 -11.67
N TYR A 289 -14.66 1.06 -10.50
CA TYR A 289 -13.99 -0.23 -10.40
C TYR A 289 -14.84 -1.40 -10.92
N ALA A 290 -16.16 -1.29 -10.87
CA ALA A 290 -17.04 -2.30 -11.45
C ALA A 290 -16.87 -2.38 -12.98
N ALA A 291 -16.74 -1.25 -13.65
CA ALA A 291 -16.47 -1.19 -15.09
C ALA A 291 -14.98 -1.44 -15.41
N LEU A 292 -14.08 -0.83 -14.64
CA LEU A 292 -12.63 -0.95 -14.84
C LEU A 292 -12.14 -2.38 -14.65
N GLY A 293 -12.67 -3.11 -13.67
CA GLY A 293 -12.33 -4.53 -13.45
C GLY A 293 -12.69 -5.40 -14.67
N LYS A 294 -13.86 -5.21 -15.27
CA LYS A 294 -14.30 -5.91 -16.48
C LYS A 294 -13.42 -5.56 -17.68
N LYS A 295 -13.12 -4.27 -17.86
CA LYS A 295 -12.23 -3.79 -18.92
C LYS A 295 -10.82 -4.41 -18.78
N ALA A 296 -10.26 -4.43 -17.57
CA ALA A 296 -8.96 -5.03 -17.31
C ALA A 296 -8.96 -6.55 -17.53
N ALA A 297 -10.00 -7.26 -17.08
CA ALA A 297 -10.15 -8.70 -17.31
C ALA A 297 -10.23 -9.06 -18.80
N THR A 298 -10.83 -8.19 -19.61
CA THR A 298 -10.85 -8.37 -21.07
C THR A 298 -9.49 -8.06 -21.69
N ALA A 299 -8.75 -7.09 -21.16
CA ALA A 299 -7.46 -6.67 -21.72
C ALA A 299 -6.32 -7.63 -21.39
N ILE A 300 -6.39 -8.34 -20.25
CA ILE A 300 -5.36 -9.30 -19.84
C ILE A 300 -5.74 -10.70 -20.35
N PRO A 301 -4.90 -11.34 -21.18
CA PRO A 301 -5.19 -12.66 -21.74
C PRO A 301 -5.48 -13.71 -20.67
N GLY A 302 -6.63 -14.34 -20.72
CA GLY A 302 -7.03 -15.42 -19.81
C GLY A 302 -7.23 -14.99 -18.35
N ALA A 303 -7.40 -13.70 -18.07
CA ALA A 303 -7.65 -13.22 -16.72
C ALA A 303 -9.01 -13.68 -16.19
N THR A 304 -9.06 -13.98 -14.91
CA THR A 304 -10.29 -14.26 -14.16
C THR A 304 -10.65 -13.02 -13.32
N LEU A 305 -11.91 -12.62 -13.35
CA LEU A 305 -12.46 -11.56 -12.51
C LEU A 305 -13.26 -12.18 -11.36
N VAL A 306 -12.92 -11.77 -10.13
CA VAL A 306 -13.66 -12.05 -8.90
C VAL A 306 -14.20 -10.71 -8.41
N GLU A 307 -15.50 -10.59 -8.34
CA GLU A 307 -16.20 -9.37 -7.93
C GLU A 307 -16.69 -9.50 -6.49
N PHE A 308 -16.55 -8.42 -5.70
CA PHE A 308 -17.05 -8.32 -4.33
C PHE A 308 -18.11 -7.22 -4.28
N PRO A 309 -19.39 -7.55 -4.48
CA PRO A 309 -20.49 -6.58 -4.43
C PRO A 309 -20.58 -5.91 -3.05
N GLY A 310 -20.79 -4.59 -3.04
CA GLY A 310 -20.90 -3.83 -1.79
C GLY A 310 -19.61 -3.76 -0.99
N ARG A 311 -18.45 -3.94 -1.63
CA ARG A 311 -17.11 -3.79 -1.00
C ARG A 311 -16.33 -2.69 -1.69
N GLY A 312 -15.60 -1.93 -0.86
CA GLY A 312 -14.78 -0.81 -1.29
C GLY A 312 -13.37 -1.24 -1.72
N HIS A 313 -12.43 -0.33 -1.53
CA HIS A 313 -11.03 -0.47 -1.99
C HIS A 313 -10.22 -1.56 -1.28
N ALA A 314 -10.63 -1.98 -0.08
CA ALA A 314 -9.88 -2.94 0.72
C ALA A 314 -10.72 -4.19 1.10
N PRO A 315 -11.24 -4.97 0.13
CA PRO A 315 -12.11 -6.11 0.39
C PRO A 315 -11.46 -7.16 1.30
N HIS A 316 -10.14 -7.29 1.28
CA HIS A 316 -9.37 -8.18 2.15
C HIS A 316 -9.38 -7.77 3.64
N VAL A 317 -9.70 -6.51 3.94
CA VAL A 317 -9.87 -5.98 5.30
C VAL A 317 -11.36 -5.88 5.65
N GLU A 318 -12.18 -5.45 4.70
CA GLU A 318 -13.59 -5.16 4.89
C GLU A 318 -14.45 -6.43 5.06
N ALA A 319 -14.18 -7.45 4.23
CA ALA A 319 -14.90 -8.72 4.18
C ALA A 319 -13.91 -9.90 4.13
N PRO A 320 -13.11 -10.09 5.19
CA PRO A 320 -11.96 -10.98 5.15
C PRO A 320 -12.33 -12.45 4.90
N GLU A 321 -13.44 -12.96 5.42
CA GLU A 321 -13.86 -14.35 5.19
C GLU A 321 -14.20 -14.62 3.72
N GLU A 322 -14.95 -13.71 3.11
CA GLU A 322 -15.35 -13.77 1.72
C GLU A 322 -14.13 -13.68 0.79
N PHE A 323 -13.23 -12.73 1.12
CA PHE A 323 -12.00 -12.52 0.37
C PHE A 323 -11.07 -13.75 0.46
N ASP A 324 -10.83 -14.29 1.65
CA ASP A 324 -9.94 -15.43 1.88
C ASP A 324 -10.42 -16.68 1.14
N ALA A 325 -11.73 -16.96 1.18
CA ALA A 325 -12.31 -18.08 0.46
C ALA A 325 -12.12 -17.94 -1.07
N ALA A 326 -12.36 -16.74 -1.59
CA ALA A 326 -12.16 -16.45 -3.01
C ALA A 326 -10.67 -16.52 -3.42
N LEU A 327 -9.77 -16.01 -2.57
CA LEU A 327 -8.32 -16.07 -2.79
C LEU A 327 -7.84 -17.52 -2.84
N LEU A 328 -8.18 -18.35 -1.85
CA LEU A 328 -7.78 -19.76 -1.83
C LEU A 328 -8.32 -20.53 -3.03
N LYS A 329 -9.57 -20.26 -3.45
CA LYS A 329 -10.15 -20.83 -4.65
C LYS A 329 -9.36 -20.42 -5.90
N ALA A 330 -9.00 -19.14 -6.04
CA ALA A 330 -8.20 -18.63 -7.15
C ALA A 330 -6.81 -19.28 -7.21
N LEU A 331 -6.19 -19.57 -6.05
CA LEU A 331 -4.88 -20.20 -5.97
C LEU A 331 -4.92 -21.72 -6.19
N SER A 332 -6.07 -22.37 -5.94
CA SER A 332 -6.27 -23.81 -6.18
C SER A 332 -6.57 -24.12 -7.64
N ALA A 333 -7.08 -23.17 -8.42
CA ALA A 333 -7.36 -23.36 -9.83
C ALA A 333 -6.05 -23.64 -10.58
N SER A 334 -5.93 -24.84 -11.16
CA SER A 334 -4.85 -25.20 -12.08
C SER A 334 -4.90 -24.26 -13.29
N GLY A 335 -4.00 -23.27 -13.33
CA GLY A 335 -3.84 -22.42 -14.48
C GLY A 335 -3.31 -23.26 -15.64
N SER A 336 -4.14 -23.66 -16.58
CA SER A 336 -3.64 -24.07 -17.88
C SER A 336 -3.04 -22.83 -18.53
N PRO A 337 -1.76 -22.86 -18.96
CA PRO A 337 -1.23 -21.81 -19.81
C PRO A 337 -2.08 -21.81 -21.08
N THR A 338 -2.72 -20.70 -21.41
CA THR A 338 -3.17 -20.50 -22.80
C THR A 338 -1.89 -20.46 -23.63
N ALA A 339 -1.65 -21.51 -24.41
CA ALA A 339 -0.58 -21.54 -25.39
C ALA A 339 -0.75 -20.34 -26.36
N PRO A 340 0.38 -19.77 -26.83
CA PRO A 340 0.37 -18.64 -27.74
C PRO A 340 -0.30 -18.94 -29.07
#